data_b60f1fdd3963db311fdaa1f0cf9f90a9
#
_entry.id   b60f1fdd3963db311fdaa1f0cf9f90a9
#
_cell.length_a   1.000
_cell.length_b   1.000
_cell.length_c   1.000
_cell.angle_alpha   90.00
_cell.angle_beta   90.00
_cell.angle_gamma   90.00
#
_symmetry.space_group_name_H-M   'P 1'
#
loop_
_entity.id
_entity.type
_entity.pdbx_description
1 polymer ?
#
loop_
_entity_poly.entity_id
_entity_poly.type
_entity_poly.pdbx_seq_one_letter_code
_entity_poly.pdbx_strand_id
1 'polypeptide(L)'
;DVLNRTLPAPQDWAFHLDLWQNPYSVARYYQVPLWSKEHFDAMRPIMKMLANAGQRAITTSIMHKPWAGQTEDHFDSMITRIKKIDGTWVYDYAVFDKWVEFMMNEIGIDDMISCYTMIPWALTFDYYDEATSRVQFINVKPGDAEYTEYWGSFLKDFSRHLRKKGWFEKTAISMDERPMEAMREAIK
;
A
#
# COMPACT_ATOMS: atom_id res chain seq x y z
N ASP A 1 6.62 -26.47 35.31
CA ASP A 1 8.08 -26.42 35.27
C ASP A 1 8.50 -25.25 34.38
N VAL A 2 9.46 -24.46 34.84
CA VAL A 2 10.10 -23.41 34.03
C VAL A 2 11.29 -24.04 33.32
N LEU A 3 11.26 -24.03 32.00
CA LEU A 3 12.35 -24.52 31.16
C LEU A 3 13.39 -23.43 30.94
N ASN A 4 14.68 -23.80 30.93
CA ASN A 4 15.77 -22.89 30.58
C ASN A 4 15.83 -22.72 29.06
N ARG A 5 14.76 -22.10 28.50
CA ARG A 5 14.64 -21.78 27.08
C ARG A 5 14.05 -20.39 26.98
N THR A 6 14.62 -19.58 26.10
CA THR A 6 14.08 -18.28 25.68
C THR A 6 13.63 -18.34 24.23
N LEU A 7 12.57 -17.63 23.91
CA LEU A 7 12.18 -17.43 22.52
C LEU A 7 13.26 -16.59 21.80
N PRO A 8 13.54 -16.87 20.54
CA PRO A 8 14.34 -15.95 19.72
C PRO A 8 13.72 -14.54 19.70
N ALA A 9 14.51 -13.56 19.30
CA ALA A 9 13.96 -12.23 19.04
C ALA A 9 12.91 -12.30 17.91
N PRO A 10 11.87 -11.44 17.91
CA PRO A 10 10.78 -11.52 16.94
C PRO A 10 11.21 -11.55 15.47
N GLN A 11 12.27 -10.83 15.13
CA GLN A 11 12.85 -10.83 13.77
C GLN A 11 13.42 -12.18 13.33
N ASP A 12 13.77 -13.05 14.30
CA ASP A 12 14.38 -14.37 14.05
C ASP A 12 13.34 -15.51 14.06
N TRP A 13 12.06 -15.18 14.21
CA TRP A 13 10.99 -16.19 14.21
C TRP A 13 10.80 -16.75 12.81
N ALA A 14 10.65 -18.06 12.68
CA ALA A 14 10.28 -18.71 11.44
C ALA A 14 8.82 -18.43 11.03
N PHE A 15 8.01 -17.95 11.95
CA PHE A 15 6.61 -17.59 11.73
C PHE A 15 6.51 -16.27 10.97
N HIS A 16 5.71 -16.24 9.90
CA HIS A 16 5.42 -15.03 9.13
C HIS A 16 4.09 -14.44 9.60
N LEU A 17 4.15 -13.26 10.22
CA LEU A 17 2.98 -12.49 10.64
C LEU A 17 2.73 -11.34 9.67
N ASP A 18 1.52 -11.28 9.14
CA ASP A 18 1.03 -10.16 8.34
C ASP A 18 -0.33 -9.68 8.86
N LEU A 19 -0.30 -8.76 9.80
CA LEU A 19 -1.47 -8.03 10.27
C LEU A 19 -1.56 -6.71 9.52
N TRP A 20 -2.66 -6.47 8.84
CA TRP A 20 -2.86 -5.26 8.03
C TRP A 20 -2.92 -4.02 8.90
N GLN A 21 -2.12 -3.02 8.55
CA GLN A 21 -2.09 -1.75 9.25
C GLN A 21 -3.05 -0.76 8.59
N ASN A 22 -3.90 -0.08 9.39
CA ASN A 22 -4.77 0.99 8.92
C ASN A 22 -4.34 2.34 9.51
N PRO A 23 -3.46 3.09 8.84
CA PRO A 23 -3.02 4.40 9.30
C PRO A 23 -4.16 5.44 9.32
N TYR A 24 -5.17 5.31 8.47
CA TYR A 24 -6.29 6.23 8.37
C TYR A 24 -7.15 6.19 9.64
N SER A 25 -7.39 5.01 10.21
CA SER A 25 -8.10 4.84 11.49
C SER A 25 -7.34 5.51 12.65
N VAL A 26 -6.02 5.47 12.65
CA VAL A 26 -5.20 6.14 13.66
C VAL A 26 -5.37 7.66 13.57
N ALA A 27 -5.32 8.23 12.35
CA ALA A 27 -5.51 9.66 12.16
C ALA A 27 -6.89 10.12 12.65
N ARG A 28 -7.95 9.39 12.32
CA ARG A 28 -9.31 9.69 12.79
C ARG A 28 -9.43 9.59 14.31
N TYR A 29 -8.94 8.50 14.89
CA TYR A 29 -9.05 8.28 16.34
C TYR A 29 -8.35 9.37 17.15
N TYR A 30 -7.15 9.76 16.76
CA TYR A 30 -6.37 10.80 17.43
C TYR A 30 -6.69 12.22 16.94
N GLN A 31 -7.57 12.38 15.94
CA GLN A 31 -7.98 13.66 15.35
C GLN A 31 -6.77 14.49 14.86
N VAL A 32 -5.84 13.84 14.19
CA VAL A 32 -4.62 14.46 13.65
C VAL A 32 -4.66 14.46 12.11
N PRO A 33 -4.05 15.47 11.45
CA PRO A 33 -3.99 15.51 9.99
C PRO A 33 -3.20 14.31 9.45
N LEU A 34 -3.74 13.67 8.42
CA LEU A 34 -3.07 12.55 7.73
C LEU A 34 -1.65 12.93 7.31
N TRP A 35 -0.72 12.01 7.57
CA TRP A 35 0.70 12.09 7.17
C TRP A 35 1.47 13.27 7.77
N SER A 36 0.89 13.93 8.80
CA SER A 36 1.57 14.94 9.60
C SER A 36 2.55 14.30 10.59
N LYS A 37 3.38 15.14 11.21
CA LYS A 37 4.28 14.68 12.30
C LYS A 37 3.49 14.05 13.44
N GLU A 38 2.40 14.70 13.84
CA GLU A 38 1.52 14.25 14.93
C GLU A 38 0.90 12.86 14.62
N HIS A 39 0.56 12.61 13.35
CA HIS A 39 0.06 11.32 12.92
C HIS A 39 1.13 10.21 13.05
N PHE A 40 2.36 10.47 12.60
CA PHE A 40 3.47 9.52 12.77
C PHE A 40 3.81 9.30 14.26
N ASP A 41 3.75 10.34 15.08
CA ASP A 41 3.96 10.23 16.52
C ASP A 41 2.87 9.36 17.18
N ALA A 42 1.61 9.50 16.78
CA ALA A 42 0.51 8.66 17.26
C ALA A 42 0.63 7.19 16.81
N MET A 43 1.09 6.94 15.57
CA MET A 43 1.28 5.60 15.03
C MET A 43 2.45 4.85 15.66
N ARG A 44 3.52 5.54 16.03
CA ARG A 44 4.79 4.93 16.45
C ARG A 44 4.65 3.88 17.55
N PRO A 45 3.96 4.11 18.68
CA PRO A 45 3.83 3.09 19.72
C PRO A 45 3.04 1.87 19.25
N ILE A 46 1.99 2.06 18.44
CA ILE A 46 1.15 0.99 17.91
C ILE A 46 1.96 0.11 16.95
N MET A 47 2.68 0.73 16.01
CA MET A 47 3.50 0.02 15.02
C MET A 47 4.70 -0.69 15.67
N LYS A 48 5.31 -0.09 16.71
CA LYS A 48 6.34 -0.76 17.52
C LYS A 48 5.81 -2.02 18.22
N MET A 49 4.57 -1.98 18.69
CA MET A 49 3.94 -3.14 19.29
C MET A 49 3.76 -4.27 18.27
N LEU A 50 3.36 -3.95 17.03
CA LEU A 50 3.28 -4.92 15.94
C LEU A 50 4.65 -5.50 15.56
N ALA A 51 5.68 -4.67 15.47
CA ALA A 51 7.05 -5.14 15.21
C ALA A 51 7.51 -6.13 16.29
N ASN A 52 7.25 -5.81 17.58
CA ASN A 52 7.57 -6.69 18.70
C ASN A 52 6.75 -7.98 18.71
N ALA A 53 5.59 -8.02 18.06
CA ALA A 53 4.80 -9.23 17.84
C ALA A 53 5.27 -10.05 16.62
N GLY A 54 6.31 -9.63 15.91
CA GLY A 54 6.87 -10.33 14.75
C GLY A 54 6.23 -9.99 13.42
N GLN A 55 5.59 -8.80 13.30
CA GLN A 55 5.06 -8.31 12.04
C GLN A 55 6.15 -8.26 10.95
N ARG A 56 5.85 -8.76 9.76
CA ARG A 56 6.79 -8.89 8.64
C ARG A 56 6.48 -7.98 7.46
N ALA A 57 5.21 -7.67 7.24
CA ALA A 57 4.78 -6.94 6.05
C ALA A 57 4.31 -5.52 6.37
N ILE A 58 4.61 -4.60 5.47
CA ILE A 58 4.09 -3.23 5.47
C ILE A 58 2.89 -3.19 4.53
N THR A 59 1.69 -2.94 5.07
CA THR A 59 0.48 -2.78 4.27
C THR A 59 0.49 -1.40 3.59
N THR A 60 0.38 -1.37 2.28
CA THR A 60 0.25 -0.13 1.50
C THR A 60 -0.95 -0.19 0.57
N SER A 61 -1.62 0.94 0.37
CA SER A 61 -2.67 1.07 -0.64
C SER A 61 -2.12 1.82 -1.85
N ILE A 62 -2.10 1.15 -3.00
CA ILE A 62 -1.63 1.73 -4.27
C ILE A 62 -2.78 2.20 -5.16
N MET A 63 -4.00 2.20 -4.63
CA MET A 63 -5.21 2.70 -5.27
C MET A 63 -6.24 3.10 -4.23
N HIS A 64 -7.23 3.89 -4.61
CA HIS A 64 -8.30 4.35 -3.74
C HIS A 64 -9.28 3.22 -3.39
N LYS A 65 -9.54 3.03 -2.10
CA LYS A 65 -10.52 2.06 -1.56
C LYS A 65 -10.34 0.62 -2.05
N PRO A 66 -9.17 0.00 -1.85
CA PRO A 66 -8.91 -1.37 -2.31
C PRO A 66 -9.93 -2.38 -1.78
N TRP A 67 -10.48 -2.17 -0.59
CA TRP A 67 -11.49 -3.01 0.06
C TRP A 67 -12.91 -2.44 0.01
N ALA A 68 -13.18 -1.44 -0.85
CA ALA A 68 -14.46 -0.75 -0.98
C ALA A 68 -15.00 -0.26 0.38
N GLY A 69 -16.15 -0.76 0.83
CA GLY A 69 -16.79 -0.38 2.09
C GLY A 69 -16.55 -1.32 3.26
N GLN A 70 -15.58 -2.24 3.17
CA GLN A 70 -15.31 -3.21 4.24
C GLN A 70 -14.61 -2.61 5.46
N THR A 71 -13.97 -1.46 5.30
CA THR A 71 -13.33 -0.73 6.39
C THR A 71 -14.08 0.56 6.71
N GLU A 72 -14.22 0.89 7.99
CA GLU A 72 -14.83 2.16 8.44
C GLU A 72 -14.07 3.36 7.86
N ASP A 73 -12.75 3.36 8.03
CA ASP A 73 -11.89 4.36 7.43
C ASP A 73 -11.38 3.82 6.09
N HIS A 74 -11.77 4.48 5.02
CA HIS A 74 -11.33 4.10 3.69
C HIS A 74 -9.84 4.39 3.52
N PHE A 75 -9.16 3.45 2.87
CA PHE A 75 -7.78 3.67 2.44
C PHE A 75 -7.77 4.52 1.17
N ASP A 76 -7.14 5.68 1.25
CA ASP A 76 -6.78 6.42 0.05
C ASP A 76 -5.53 5.82 -0.59
N SER A 77 -5.34 6.09 -1.87
CA SER A 77 -4.08 5.73 -2.53
C SER A 77 -2.92 6.50 -1.89
N MET A 78 -1.87 5.78 -1.52
CA MET A 78 -0.60 6.39 -1.08
C MET A 78 0.24 6.90 -2.26
N ILE A 79 -0.25 6.69 -3.49
CA ILE A 79 0.40 7.12 -4.72
C ILE A 79 -0.60 7.92 -5.54
N THR A 80 -0.29 9.19 -5.82
CA THR A 80 -1.16 10.01 -6.67
C THR A 80 -0.82 9.75 -8.14
N ARG A 81 -1.81 9.36 -8.93
CA ARG A 81 -1.72 9.22 -10.38
C ARG A 81 -2.19 10.51 -11.03
N ILE A 82 -1.38 11.07 -11.90
CA ILE A 82 -1.66 12.33 -12.60
C ILE A 82 -1.61 12.08 -14.10
N LYS A 83 -2.74 12.31 -14.77
CA LYS A 83 -2.80 12.33 -16.22
C LYS A 83 -2.56 13.76 -16.69
N LYS A 84 -1.46 13.97 -17.42
CA LYS A 84 -1.08 15.29 -17.94
C LYS A 84 -1.95 15.68 -19.12
N ILE A 85 -1.97 16.98 -19.47
CA ILE A 85 -2.73 17.53 -20.62
C ILE A 85 -2.33 16.83 -21.95
N ASP A 86 -1.08 16.44 -22.11
CA ASP A 86 -0.58 15.71 -23.29
C ASP A 86 -0.90 14.20 -23.27
N GLY A 87 -1.65 13.73 -22.27
CA GLY A 87 -2.04 12.33 -22.10
C GLY A 87 -1.00 11.45 -21.41
N THR A 88 0.19 11.97 -21.09
CA THR A 88 1.21 11.20 -20.35
C THR A 88 0.84 11.04 -18.87
N TRP A 89 1.40 10.00 -18.24
CA TRP A 89 1.19 9.72 -16.83
C TRP A 89 2.39 10.11 -15.99
N VAL A 90 2.12 10.72 -14.84
CA VAL A 90 3.11 11.04 -13.79
C VAL A 90 2.59 10.53 -12.46
N TYR A 91 3.50 10.09 -11.60
CA TYR A 91 3.17 9.48 -10.31
C TYR A 91 3.91 10.19 -9.18
N ASP A 92 3.16 10.56 -8.14
CA ASP A 92 3.72 11.11 -6.91
C ASP A 92 3.72 10.02 -5.83
N TYR A 93 4.91 9.66 -5.37
CA TYR A 93 5.17 8.64 -4.37
C TYR A 93 5.41 9.20 -2.96
N ALA A 94 5.23 10.51 -2.73
CA ALA A 94 5.65 11.16 -1.49
C ALA A 94 5.03 10.51 -0.24
N VAL A 95 3.74 10.18 -0.26
CA VAL A 95 3.06 9.53 0.87
C VAL A 95 3.52 8.07 1.01
N PHE A 96 3.61 7.33 -0.09
CA PHE A 96 4.10 5.95 -0.11
C PHE A 96 5.51 5.85 0.48
N ASP A 97 6.42 6.69 0.00
CA ASP A 97 7.81 6.72 0.45
C ASP A 97 7.88 7.03 1.96
N LYS A 98 7.17 8.06 2.40
CA LYS A 98 7.17 8.49 3.80
C LYS A 98 6.64 7.39 4.74
N TRP A 99 5.60 6.68 4.33
CA TRP A 99 5.05 5.57 5.08
C TRP A 99 6.01 4.38 5.14
N VAL A 100 6.55 3.96 4.01
CA VAL A 100 7.49 2.84 3.94
C VAL A 100 8.77 3.15 4.71
N GLU A 101 9.35 4.35 4.54
CA GLU A 101 10.54 4.79 5.28
C GLU A 101 10.30 4.81 6.80
N PHE A 102 9.15 5.28 7.25
CA PHE A 102 8.78 5.25 8.66
C PHE A 102 8.73 3.81 9.19
N MET A 103 8.04 2.91 8.48
CA MET A 103 7.92 1.51 8.89
C MET A 103 9.27 0.78 8.91
N MET A 104 10.12 1.02 7.93
CA MET A 104 11.45 0.40 7.84
C MET A 104 12.43 0.99 8.86
N ASN A 105 12.60 2.31 8.84
CA ASN A 105 13.71 2.97 9.53
C ASN A 105 13.42 3.26 11.00
N GLU A 106 12.16 3.57 11.34
CA GLU A 106 11.81 3.92 12.71
C GLU A 106 11.15 2.76 13.45
N ILE A 107 10.32 1.97 12.76
CA ILE A 107 9.58 0.87 13.38
C ILE A 107 10.38 -0.43 13.35
N GLY A 108 11.08 -0.71 12.25
CA GLY A 108 11.89 -1.91 12.08
C GLY A 108 11.11 -3.07 11.45
N ILE A 109 10.10 -2.79 10.64
CA ILE A 109 9.39 -3.76 9.79
C ILE A 109 9.88 -3.53 8.37
N ASP A 110 10.70 -4.44 7.82
CA ASP A 110 11.40 -4.22 6.56
C ASP A 110 11.49 -5.45 5.63
N ASP A 111 10.81 -6.55 5.95
CA ASP A 111 10.88 -7.78 5.16
C ASP A 111 10.10 -7.66 3.84
N MET A 112 8.88 -7.15 3.88
CA MET A 112 8.01 -7.10 2.71
C MET A 112 7.17 -5.82 2.66
N ILE A 113 6.95 -5.29 1.46
CA ILE A 113 5.97 -4.24 1.16
C ILE A 113 4.83 -4.89 0.39
N SER A 114 3.66 -4.99 1.03
CA SER A 114 2.43 -5.53 0.43
C SER A 114 1.60 -4.40 -0.17
N CYS A 115 1.52 -4.35 -1.50
CA CYS A 115 0.83 -3.29 -2.24
C CYS A 115 -0.57 -3.74 -2.67
N TYR A 116 -1.61 -3.22 -2.05
CA TYR A 116 -3.02 -3.48 -2.38
C TYR A 116 -3.55 -2.42 -3.33
N THR A 117 -4.15 -2.70 -4.47
CA THR A 117 -4.28 -3.97 -5.18
C THR A 117 -4.63 -3.67 -6.62
N MET A 118 -4.33 -4.57 -7.54
CA MET A 118 -4.74 -4.43 -8.94
C MET A 118 -6.21 -4.81 -9.18
N ILE A 119 -6.80 -5.60 -8.27
CA ILE A 119 -8.20 -6.06 -8.40
C ILE A 119 -8.97 -5.70 -7.12
N PRO A 120 -9.37 -4.42 -6.95
CA PRO A 120 -10.15 -3.99 -5.80
C PRO A 120 -11.56 -4.60 -5.80
N TRP A 121 -12.24 -4.52 -4.67
CA TRP A 121 -13.62 -4.99 -4.55
C TRP A 121 -14.60 -4.22 -5.45
N ALA A 122 -14.41 -2.90 -5.57
CA ALA A 122 -15.05 -2.10 -6.61
C ALA A 122 -14.01 -1.79 -7.69
N LEU A 123 -14.23 -2.24 -8.92
CA LEU A 123 -13.31 -2.03 -10.06
C LEU A 123 -13.39 -0.57 -10.56
N THR A 124 -13.09 0.36 -9.66
CA THR A 124 -13.12 1.81 -9.88
C THR A 124 -11.76 2.37 -9.50
N PHE A 125 -11.12 3.08 -10.42
CA PHE A 125 -9.76 3.59 -10.27
C PHE A 125 -9.74 5.10 -10.43
N ASP A 126 -9.02 5.76 -9.53
CA ASP A 126 -8.91 7.22 -9.49
C ASP A 126 -7.63 7.72 -10.13
N TYR A 127 -7.68 8.94 -10.66
CA TYR A 127 -6.52 9.71 -11.08
C TYR A 127 -6.86 11.20 -11.08
N TYR A 128 -5.87 12.04 -10.88
CA TYR A 128 -5.99 13.47 -11.09
C TYR A 128 -5.79 13.79 -12.58
N ASP A 129 -6.79 14.41 -13.19
CA ASP A 129 -6.74 14.86 -14.57
C ASP A 129 -6.33 16.35 -14.60
N GLU A 130 -5.13 16.62 -15.13
CA GLU A 130 -4.60 17.97 -15.21
C GLU A 130 -5.43 18.85 -16.16
N ALA A 131 -5.99 18.28 -17.23
CA ALA A 131 -6.79 19.03 -18.20
C ALA A 131 -8.08 19.60 -17.59
N THR A 132 -8.71 18.86 -16.67
CA THR A 132 -9.93 19.28 -15.98
C THR A 132 -9.68 19.80 -14.58
N SER A 133 -8.46 19.68 -14.06
CA SER A 133 -8.06 20.03 -12.69
C SER A 133 -8.93 19.33 -11.63
N ARG A 134 -9.31 18.08 -11.88
CA ARG A 134 -10.20 17.28 -11.00
C ARG A 134 -9.73 15.85 -10.89
N VAL A 135 -10.11 15.21 -9.78
CA VAL A 135 -10.04 13.75 -9.66
C VAL A 135 -11.12 13.15 -10.56
N GLN A 136 -10.71 12.20 -11.39
CA GLN A 136 -11.57 11.40 -12.27
C GLN A 136 -11.55 9.95 -11.81
N PHE A 137 -12.58 9.22 -12.23
CA PHE A 137 -12.72 7.79 -11.96
C PHE A 137 -13.00 7.04 -13.24
N ILE A 138 -12.32 5.90 -13.42
CA ILE A 138 -12.63 4.94 -14.49
C ILE A 138 -13.13 3.64 -13.89
N ASN A 139 -14.10 3.01 -14.57
CA ASN A 139 -14.65 1.71 -14.20
C ASN A 139 -14.22 0.70 -15.25
N VAL A 140 -13.19 -0.07 -14.95
CA VAL A 140 -12.58 -1.03 -15.88
C VAL A 140 -12.23 -2.31 -15.14
N LYS A 141 -12.08 -3.42 -15.87
CA LYS A 141 -11.75 -4.73 -15.32
C LYS A 141 -10.49 -5.30 -16.00
N PRO A 142 -9.83 -6.27 -15.37
CA PRO A 142 -8.76 -7.04 -16.02
C PRO A 142 -9.21 -7.55 -17.40
N GLY A 143 -8.36 -7.33 -18.41
CA GLY A 143 -8.64 -7.63 -19.81
C GLY A 143 -9.14 -6.45 -20.65
N ASP A 144 -9.62 -5.37 -20.05
CA ASP A 144 -9.97 -4.15 -20.78
C ASP A 144 -8.69 -3.38 -21.18
N ALA A 145 -8.72 -2.74 -22.35
CA ALA A 145 -7.56 -1.97 -22.84
C ALA A 145 -7.20 -0.80 -21.91
N GLU A 146 -8.20 -0.12 -21.37
CA GLU A 146 -7.99 0.97 -20.41
C GLU A 146 -7.41 0.49 -19.08
N TYR A 147 -7.79 -0.72 -18.62
CA TYR A 147 -7.19 -1.35 -17.46
C TYR A 147 -5.69 -1.59 -17.67
N THR A 148 -5.35 -2.14 -18.85
CA THR A 148 -3.96 -2.42 -19.23
C THR A 148 -3.14 -1.13 -19.35
N GLU A 149 -3.71 -0.06 -19.91
CA GLU A 149 -3.05 1.24 -19.98
C GLU A 149 -2.80 1.82 -18.60
N TYR A 150 -3.82 1.84 -17.74
CA TYR A 150 -3.76 2.39 -16.39
C TYR A 150 -2.70 1.69 -15.52
N TRP A 151 -2.70 0.38 -15.51
CA TRP A 151 -1.77 -0.41 -14.71
C TRP A 151 -0.39 -0.57 -15.36
N GLY A 152 -0.34 -0.76 -16.67
CA GLY A 152 0.92 -1.00 -17.37
C GLY A 152 1.89 0.17 -17.33
N SER A 153 1.40 1.40 -17.50
CA SER A 153 2.23 2.61 -17.36
C SER A 153 2.68 2.80 -15.90
N PHE A 154 1.77 2.60 -14.95
CA PHE A 154 2.06 2.68 -13.53
C PHE A 154 3.13 1.66 -13.10
N LEU A 155 2.95 0.38 -13.41
CA LEU A 155 3.87 -0.67 -12.98
C LEU A 155 5.29 -0.48 -13.53
N LYS A 156 5.42 0.05 -14.76
CA LYS A 156 6.74 0.39 -15.32
C LYS A 156 7.43 1.51 -14.54
N ASP A 157 6.71 2.56 -14.20
CA ASP A 157 7.25 3.67 -13.43
C ASP A 157 7.53 3.26 -11.98
N PHE A 158 6.57 2.59 -11.33
CA PHE A 158 6.68 2.11 -9.96
C PHE A 158 7.86 1.15 -9.79
N SER A 159 8.05 0.20 -10.72
CA SER A 159 9.22 -0.70 -10.69
C SER A 159 10.54 0.06 -10.74
N ARG A 160 10.62 1.12 -11.53
CA ARG A 160 11.80 1.99 -11.62
C ARG A 160 12.02 2.75 -10.30
N HIS A 161 10.93 3.31 -9.72
CA HIS A 161 10.96 3.99 -8.44
C HIS A 161 11.43 3.05 -7.32
N LEU A 162 10.85 1.85 -7.23
CA LEU A 162 11.22 0.84 -6.24
C LEU A 162 12.69 0.40 -6.35
N ARG A 163 13.22 0.23 -7.58
CA ARG A 163 14.64 -0.06 -7.80
C ARG A 163 15.53 1.08 -7.32
N LYS A 164 15.15 2.33 -7.61
CA LYS A 164 15.87 3.51 -7.11
C LYS A 164 15.92 3.57 -5.59
N LYS A 165 14.86 3.15 -4.91
CA LYS A 165 14.78 3.08 -3.44
C LYS A 165 15.43 1.82 -2.85
N GLY A 166 15.78 0.82 -3.65
CA GLY A 166 16.28 -0.47 -3.17
C GLY A 166 15.19 -1.38 -2.58
N TRP A 167 13.92 -1.13 -2.92
CA TRP A 167 12.77 -1.84 -2.36
C TRP A 167 12.14 -2.86 -3.30
N PHE A 168 12.60 -2.94 -4.55
CA PHE A 168 11.95 -3.76 -5.58
C PHE A 168 11.81 -5.23 -5.18
N GLU A 169 12.88 -5.83 -4.68
CA GLU A 169 12.90 -7.25 -4.30
C GLU A 169 12.07 -7.56 -3.03
N LYS A 170 11.70 -6.54 -2.28
CA LYS A 170 10.86 -6.65 -1.09
C LYS A 170 9.38 -6.35 -1.36
N THR A 171 9.04 -5.94 -2.58
CA THR A 171 7.68 -5.47 -2.91
C THR A 171 6.90 -6.53 -3.65
N ALA A 172 5.68 -6.77 -3.19
CA ALA A 172 4.70 -7.61 -3.85
C ALA A 172 3.41 -6.85 -4.13
N ILE A 173 2.78 -7.11 -5.27
CA ILE A 173 1.39 -6.73 -5.50
C ILE A 173 0.51 -7.77 -4.83
N SER A 174 -0.20 -7.33 -3.82
CA SER A 174 -1.08 -8.19 -3.03
C SER A 174 -2.50 -8.12 -3.58
N MET A 175 -3.15 -9.26 -3.60
CA MET A 175 -4.54 -9.39 -4.02
C MET A 175 -5.34 -9.99 -2.86
N ASP A 176 -6.55 -9.48 -2.67
CA ASP A 176 -7.48 -9.99 -1.68
C ASP A 176 -8.25 -11.22 -2.24
N GLU A 177 -9.29 -11.66 -1.57
CA GLU A 177 -10.15 -12.79 -1.93
C GLU A 177 -10.91 -12.55 -3.25
N ARG A 178 -10.17 -12.53 -4.37
CA ARG A 178 -10.72 -12.28 -5.70
C ARG A 178 -10.78 -13.58 -6.53
N PRO A 179 -11.69 -13.67 -7.50
CA PRO A 179 -11.75 -14.84 -8.37
C PRO A 179 -10.41 -15.09 -9.08
N MET A 180 -9.98 -16.36 -9.11
CA MET A 180 -8.70 -16.77 -9.71
C MET A 180 -8.59 -16.38 -11.19
N GLU A 181 -9.70 -16.38 -11.91
CA GLU A 181 -9.73 -15.96 -13.32
C GLU A 181 -9.36 -14.47 -13.48
N ALA A 182 -9.95 -13.60 -12.65
CA ALA A 182 -9.63 -12.18 -12.64
C ALA A 182 -8.16 -11.93 -12.23
N MET A 183 -7.64 -12.69 -11.26
CA MET A 183 -6.23 -12.61 -10.86
C MET A 183 -5.30 -13.00 -12.01
N ARG A 184 -5.58 -14.11 -12.70
CA ARG A 184 -4.80 -14.56 -13.85
C ARG A 184 -4.83 -13.57 -15.00
N GLU A 185 -5.95 -12.89 -15.21
CA GLU A 185 -6.08 -11.88 -16.27
C GLU A 185 -5.27 -10.60 -15.92
N ALA A 186 -5.31 -10.20 -14.65
CA ALA A 186 -4.60 -9.00 -14.21
C ALA A 186 -3.06 -9.10 -14.28
N ILE A 187 -2.49 -10.31 -14.21
CA ILE A 187 -1.04 -10.56 -14.25
C ILE A 187 -0.48 -10.89 -15.65
N LYS A 188 -1.31 -10.89 -16.68
CA LYS A 188 -0.87 -11.04 -18.09
C LYS A 188 -0.25 -9.74 -18.61
#